data_09c0c8eb536bb318d24feb9a5d63d530
#
_entry.id   09c0c8eb536bb318d24feb9a5d63d530
#
_cell.length_a   1.000
_cell.length_b   1.000
_cell.length_c   1.000
_cell.angle_alpha   90.00
_cell.angle_beta   90.00
_cell.angle_gamma   90.00
#
_symmetry.space_group_name_H-M   'P 1'
#
loop_
_entity.id
_entity.type
_entity.pdbx_description
1 polymer ?
#
loop_
_entity_poly.entity_id
_entity_poly.type
_entity_poly.pdbx_seq_one_letter_code
_entity_poly.pdbx_strand_id
1 'polypeptide(L)'
;MIELVKVVDLKVVGDHSLWLRFSDGQEGVRDCSDILAQGGPMVEPLRDPAMFRRAFLSFGVPNWPNGYDLDAINLHMEMRDAGALKRVAVAEAAQLLG
;
A
#
# COMPACT_ATOMS: atom_id res chain seq x y z
N MET A 1 4.12 9.44 -22.42
CA MET A 1 5.04 9.28 -21.27
C MET A 1 4.35 8.51 -20.17
N ILE A 2 5.03 7.52 -19.62
CA ILE A 2 4.49 6.71 -18.54
C ILE A 2 4.76 7.42 -17.23
N GLU A 3 3.69 7.72 -16.50
CA GLU A 3 3.81 8.32 -15.19
C GLU A 3 4.00 7.22 -14.16
N LEU A 4 5.07 7.31 -13.38
CA LEU A 4 5.36 6.34 -12.34
C LEU A 4 4.54 6.65 -11.10
N VAL A 5 3.69 5.71 -10.74
CA VAL A 5 2.86 5.80 -9.55
C VAL A 5 3.72 5.58 -8.30
N LYS A 6 3.45 6.35 -7.26
CA LYS A 6 4.08 6.21 -5.95
C LYS A 6 3.01 6.11 -4.89
N VAL A 7 3.34 5.46 -3.78
CA VAL A 7 2.49 5.50 -2.59
C VAL A 7 2.83 6.77 -1.82
N VAL A 8 1.82 7.58 -1.53
CA VAL A 8 2.02 8.86 -0.85
C VAL A 8 1.51 8.84 0.59
N ASP A 9 0.74 7.84 0.98
CA ASP A 9 0.31 7.66 2.37
C ASP A 9 0.06 6.17 2.63
N LEU A 10 0.26 5.77 3.87
CA LEU A 10 0.19 4.37 4.26
C LEU A 10 -0.31 4.26 5.69
N LYS A 11 -1.22 3.31 5.93
CA LYS A 11 -1.66 2.95 7.29
C LYS A 11 -1.83 1.45 7.36
N VAL A 12 -1.44 0.86 8.49
CA VAL A 12 -1.74 -0.54 8.75
C VAL A 12 -3.13 -0.62 9.35
N VAL A 13 -4.02 -1.39 8.70
CA VAL A 13 -5.45 -1.39 9.05
C VAL A 13 -5.97 -2.78 9.41
N GLY A 14 -5.14 -3.61 9.92
CA GLY A 14 -5.48 -4.97 10.35
C GLY A 14 -4.21 -5.70 10.65
N ASP A 15 -4.29 -6.99 10.88
CA ASP A 15 -3.10 -7.77 11.21
C ASP A 15 -2.12 -7.78 10.04
N HIS A 16 -2.62 -7.87 8.81
CA HIS A 16 -1.77 -7.97 7.62
C HIS A 16 -2.36 -7.23 6.43
N SER A 17 -2.98 -6.09 6.67
CA SER A 17 -3.54 -5.26 5.60
C SER A 17 -3.03 -3.84 5.66
N LEU A 18 -2.84 -3.25 4.50
CA LEU A 18 -2.37 -1.87 4.36
C LEU A 18 -3.42 -1.04 3.64
N TRP A 19 -3.74 0.10 4.19
CA TRP A 19 -4.43 1.14 3.43
C TRP A 19 -3.36 1.98 2.75
N LEU A 20 -3.55 2.22 1.46
CA LEU A 20 -2.57 2.92 0.63
C LEU A 20 -3.26 4.01 -0.18
N ARG A 21 -2.63 5.17 -0.25
CA ARG A 21 -3.01 6.22 -1.18
C ARG A 21 -1.89 6.40 -2.18
N PHE A 22 -2.25 6.47 -3.45
CA PHE A 22 -1.28 6.60 -4.54
C PHE A 22 -1.23 8.03 -5.06
N SER A 23 -0.13 8.35 -5.74
CA SER A 23 0.12 9.70 -6.26
C SER A 23 -0.90 10.13 -7.31
N ASP A 24 -1.64 9.20 -7.90
CA ASP A 24 -2.68 9.51 -8.88
C ASP A 24 -4.04 9.83 -8.23
N GLY A 25 -4.10 9.87 -6.91
CA GLY A 25 -5.33 10.19 -6.19
C GLY A 25 -6.24 9.02 -5.88
N GLN A 26 -5.81 7.80 -6.18
CA GLN A 26 -6.58 6.61 -5.85
C GLN A 26 -6.10 6.01 -4.54
N GLU A 27 -7.01 5.37 -3.82
CA GLU A 27 -6.68 4.71 -2.56
C GLU A 27 -7.45 3.41 -2.41
N GLY A 28 -6.97 2.57 -1.51
CA GLY A 28 -7.65 1.32 -1.20
C GLY A 28 -6.90 0.52 -0.15
N VAL A 29 -7.43 -0.65 0.17
CA VAL A 29 -6.82 -1.56 1.14
C VAL A 29 -6.24 -2.76 0.39
N ARG A 30 -5.00 -3.10 0.72
CA ARG A 30 -4.32 -4.29 0.20
C ARG A 30 -4.21 -5.30 1.34
N ASP A 31 -4.93 -6.40 1.21
CA ASP A 31 -4.74 -7.54 2.11
C ASP A 31 -3.47 -8.26 1.64
N CYS A 32 -2.49 -8.36 2.53
CA CYS A 32 -1.19 -8.93 2.19
C CYS A 32 -1.06 -10.41 2.57
N SER A 33 -2.17 -11.08 2.89
CA SER A 33 -2.14 -12.47 3.31
C SER A 33 -1.54 -13.39 2.25
N ASP A 34 -1.76 -13.09 0.97
CA ASP A 34 -1.22 -13.88 -0.13
C ASP A 34 0.31 -13.79 -0.19
N ILE A 35 0.85 -12.61 0.08
CA ILE A 35 2.30 -12.39 0.13
C ILE A 35 2.90 -13.21 1.26
N LEU A 36 2.27 -13.17 2.43
CA LEU A 36 2.74 -13.90 3.60
C LEU A 36 2.62 -15.40 3.39
N ALA A 37 1.61 -15.86 2.67
CA ALA A 37 1.42 -17.28 2.37
C ALA A 37 2.51 -17.82 1.46
N GLN A 38 3.03 -17.00 0.55
CA GLN A 38 4.12 -17.41 -0.32
C GLN A 38 5.42 -17.65 0.47
N GLY A 39 5.61 -16.91 1.55
CA GLY A 39 6.75 -17.12 2.43
C GLY A 39 8.05 -16.59 1.87
N GLY A 40 9.13 -17.05 2.50
CA GLY A 40 10.48 -16.63 2.17
C GLY A 40 11.12 -15.89 3.33
N PRO A 41 12.48 -15.86 3.38
CA PRO A 41 13.18 -15.31 4.55
C PRO A 41 12.84 -13.87 4.86
N MET A 42 12.61 -13.05 3.84
CA MET A 42 12.28 -11.63 4.04
C MET A 42 10.84 -11.42 4.46
N VAL A 43 9.96 -12.36 4.14
CA VAL A 43 8.53 -12.24 4.42
C VAL A 43 8.17 -12.84 5.77
N GLU A 44 8.88 -13.88 6.20
CA GLU A 44 8.60 -14.59 7.43
C GLU A 44 8.41 -13.68 8.64
N PRO A 45 9.30 -12.70 8.89
CA PRO A 45 9.13 -11.82 10.05
C PRO A 45 7.83 -11.02 10.01
N LEU A 46 7.30 -10.74 8.83
CA LEU A 46 6.10 -9.94 8.66
C LEU A 46 4.82 -10.69 9.06
N ARG A 47 4.90 -12.00 9.25
CA ARG A 47 3.78 -12.79 9.75
C ARG A 47 3.39 -12.39 11.17
N ASP A 48 4.35 -11.88 11.94
CA ASP A 48 4.06 -11.29 13.24
C ASP A 48 3.35 -9.95 13.02
N PRO A 49 2.11 -9.80 13.52
CA PRO A 49 1.39 -8.53 13.34
C PRO A 49 2.13 -7.33 13.90
N ALA A 50 2.91 -7.51 14.97
CA ALA A 50 3.69 -6.42 15.53
C ALA A 50 4.78 -5.95 14.58
N MET A 51 5.42 -6.88 13.88
CA MET A 51 6.40 -6.53 12.86
C MET A 51 5.74 -5.91 11.63
N PHE A 52 4.61 -6.47 11.22
CA PHE A 52 3.88 -5.94 10.07
C PHE A 52 3.48 -4.48 10.29
N ARG A 53 3.08 -4.13 11.51
CA ARG A 53 2.68 -2.75 11.84
C ARG A 53 3.83 -1.75 11.77
N ARG A 54 5.06 -2.21 11.63
CA ARG A 54 6.21 -1.32 11.50
C ARG A 54 6.45 -0.85 10.07
N ALA A 55 5.54 -1.13 9.17
CA ALA A 55 5.61 -0.64 7.79
C ALA A 55 5.74 0.89 7.76
N PHE A 56 6.54 1.38 6.82
CA PHE A 56 6.74 2.82 6.63
C PHE A 56 6.97 3.10 5.15
N LEU A 57 6.79 4.36 4.76
CA LEU A 57 7.06 4.78 3.39
C LEU A 57 8.51 5.22 3.26
N SER A 58 9.16 4.77 2.19
CA SER A 58 10.48 5.22 1.80
C SER A 58 10.51 5.31 0.29
N PHE A 59 10.80 6.51 -0.23
CA PHE A 59 10.86 6.76 -1.69
C PHE A 59 9.60 6.29 -2.41
N GLY A 60 8.44 6.51 -1.80
CA GLY A 60 7.16 6.20 -2.44
C GLY A 60 6.77 4.74 -2.46
N VAL A 61 7.42 3.90 -1.66
CA VAL A 61 7.06 2.48 -1.56
C VAL A 61 6.97 2.05 -0.10
N PRO A 62 6.08 1.09 0.21
CA PRO A 62 6.04 0.51 1.55
C PRO A 62 7.29 -0.31 1.84
N ASN A 63 7.84 -0.10 3.02
CA ASN A 63 9.05 -0.78 3.50
C ASN A 63 8.84 -1.30 4.91
N TRP A 64 9.64 -2.28 5.31
CA TRP A 64 9.71 -2.77 6.67
C TRP A 64 11.14 -2.70 7.16
N PRO A 65 11.34 -2.68 8.49
CA PRO A 65 12.69 -2.52 9.07
C PRO A 65 13.70 -3.58 8.66
N ASN A 66 13.23 -4.76 8.23
CA ASN A 66 14.12 -5.84 7.78
C ASN A 66 14.57 -5.68 6.32
N GLY A 67 14.16 -4.60 5.65
CA GLY A 67 14.55 -4.35 4.26
C GLY A 67 13.58 -4.86 3.21
N TYR A 68 12.51 -5.54 3.60
CA TYR A 68 11.49 -5.96 2.65
C TYR A 68 10.69 -4.76 2.17
N ASP A 69 10.38 -4.71 0.88
CA ASP A 69 9.56 -3.65 0.31
C ASP A 69 8.58 -4.20 -0.72
N LEU A 70 7.59 -3.38 -1.05
CA LEU A 70 6.59 -3.71 -2.08
C LEU A 70 6.62 -2.64 -3.15
N ASP A 71 6.76 -3.05 -4.40
CA ASP A 71 6.80 -2.13 -5.52
C ASP A 71 5.45 -1.43 -5.70
N ALA A 72 5.49 -0.10 -5.75
CA ALA A 72 4.27 0.71 -5.84
C ALA A 72 3.50 0.46 -7.14
N ILE A 73 4.20 0.26 -8.24
CA ILE A 73 3.55 0.03 -9.53
C ILE A 73 2.81 -1.30 -9.52
N ASN A 74 3.46 -2.35 -9.00
CA ASN A 74 2.81 -3.66 -8.86
C ASN A 74 1.61 -3.60 -7.93
N LEU A 75 1.75 -2.92 -6.80
CA LEU A 75 0.62 -2.75 -5.87
C LEU A 75 -0.55 -2.07 -6.55
N HIS A 76 -0.28 -1.00 -7.27
CA HIS A 76 -1.32 -0.27 -7.99
C HIS A 76 -2.03 -1.17 -9.00
N MET A 77 -1.27 -1.91 -9.79
CA MET A 77 -1.84 -2.80 -10.80
C MET A 77 -2.68 -3.90 -10.17
N GLU A 78 -2.15 -4.53 -9.13
CA GLU A 78 -2.87 -5.61 -8.44
C GLU A 78 -4.17 -5.12 -7.82
N MET A 79 -4.11 -3.97 -7.16
CA MET A 79 -5.28 -3.39 -6.50
C MET A 79 -6.32 -2.92 -7.52
N ARG A 80 -5.87 -2.33 -8.63
CA ARG A 80 -6.75 -1.94 -9.71
C ARG A 80 -7.47 -3.15 -10.28
N ASP A 81 -6.73 -4.22 -10.57
CA ASP A 81 -7.28 -5.44 -11.16
C ASP A 81 -8.25 -6.14 -10.23
N ALA A 82 -8.02 -6.03 -8.93
CA ALA A 82 -8.91 -6.59 -7.91
C ALA A 82 -10.12 -5.70 -7.60
N GLY A 83 -10.22 -4.54 -8.22
CA GLY A 83 -11.30 -3.59 -7.94
C GLY A 83 -11.18 -2.94 -6.57
N ALA A 84 -9.98 -2.91 -6.00
CA ALA A 84 -9.75 -2.38 -4.66
C ALA A 84 -9.43 -0.89 -4.62
N LEU A 85 -9.18 -0.27 -5.77
CA LEU A 85 -8.87 1.15 -5.83
C LEU A 85 -10.10 1.97 -6.12
N LYS A 86 -10.21 3.10 -5.45
CA LYS A 86 -11.21 4.11 -5.75
C LYS A 86 -10.54 5.46 -5.73
N ARG A 87 -11.01 6.35 -6.59
CA ARG A 87 -10.49 7.70 -6.61
C ARG A 87 -11.06 8.45 -5.43
N VAL A 88 -10.19 8.93 -4.57
CA VAL A 88 -10.61 9.81 -3.52
C VAL A 88 -10.98 11.11 -4.14
N ALA A 89 -12.12 11.43 -3.84
CA ALA A 89 -12.83 12.56 -4.22
C ALA A 89 -11.97 13.78 -4.39
N VAL A 90 -11.60 14.01 -5.61
CA VAL A 90 -11.44 15.36 -6.07
C VAL A 90 -12.62 16.21 -5.58
N ALA A 91 -13.78 15.59 -5.50
CA ALA A 91 -14.98 16.21 -4.92
C ALA A 91 -14.78 16.59 -3.45
N GLU A 92 -14.12 15.77 -2.66
CA GLU A 92 -13.79 16.11 -1.28
C GLU A 92 -12.86 17.30 -1.21
N ALA A 93 -11.84 17.30 -2.06
CA ALA A 93 -10.91 18.42 -2.11
C ALA A 93 -11.63 19.70 -2.52
N ALA A 94 -12.52 19.60 -3.47
CA ALA A 94 -13.33 20.76 -3.89
C ALA A 94 -14.23 21.25 -2.76
N GLN A 95 -14.80 20.35 -1.99
CA GLN A 95 -15.64 20.72 -0.85
C GLN A 95 -14.84 21.40 0.23
N LEU A 96 -13.61 20.94 0.46
CA LEU A 96 -12.74 21.54 1.44
C LEU A 96 -12.32 22.95 1.03
N LEU A 97 -12.24 23.21 -0.26
CA LEU A 97 -11.89 24.52 -0.79
C LEU A 97 -13.09 25.44 -0.90
N GLY A 98 -14.26 24.86 -0.94
CA GLY A 98 -15.51 25.63 -1.01
C GLY A 98 -16.04 25.99 0.37
#